data_3d0f824326747bfc2087436acfcf4763
#
_entry.id   3d0f824326747bfc2087436acfcf4763
#
_cell.length_a   1.000
_cell.length_b   1.000
_cell.length_c   1.000
_cell.angle_alpha   90.00
_cell.angle_beta   90.00
_cell.angle_gamma   90.00
#
_symmetry.space_group_name_H-M   'P 1'
#
loop_
_entity.id
_entity.type
_entity.pdbx_description
1 polymer ?
#
loop_
_entity_poly.entity_id
_entity_poly.type
_entity_poly.pdbx_seq_one_letter_code
_entity_poly.pdbx_strand_id
1 'polypeptide(L)'
;YLWERTGQASGFGIGGGSVFFNNFNYNLNGQRDQLRTFRYNLSGYANYWLKFDVAHQLYSPSYLDSLSVGLSSNCGQTYNTIYVKPGTTLATVPGNGGFFTPTASQWRTDSVDITGYAGQDVMLSFVNHGHYGNNIYIDNIRISGLNAFVTLNLKVLLEGFYNTSSNVMNAVADPTGAPGLTDTITVSLANTTAPYSIVYTDQAVITTGGNATFNFPLAVLNGSYYIVFKHRNSLETWSKTPILFNTPTKSIDLSIY
;
A
#
# COMPACT_ATOMS: atom_id res chain seq x y z
N TYR A 1 -30.97 -12.48 -4.80
CA TYR A 1 -30.30 -12.35 -3.50
C TYR A 1 -28.95 -11.71 -3.80
N LEU A 2 -28.64 -10.62 -3.10
CA LEU A 2 -27.51 -9.77 -3.44
C LEU A 2 -26.75 -9.38 -2.18
N TRP A 3 -25.49 -8.98 -2.34
CA TRP A 3 -24.79 -8.23 -1.33
C TRP A 3 -25.46 -6.87 -1.14
N GLU A 4 -25.77 -6.51 0.09
CA GLU A 4 -26.48 -5.29 0.45
C GLU A 4 -25.63 -4.41 1.36
N ARG A 5 -25.77 -3.07 1.25
CA ARG A 5 -25.20 -2.16 2.21
C ARG A 5 -26.10 -2.06 3.43
N THR A 6 -25.52 -2.10 4.62
CA THR A 6 -26.22 -1.87 5.88
C THR A 6 -25.56 -0.75 6.69
N GLY A 7 -26.37 0.05 7.37
CA GLY A 7 -25.90 1.01 8.38
C GLY A 7 -25.98 0.48 9.80
N GLN A 8 -26.43 -0.77 10.01
CA GLN A 8 -26.61 -1.35 11.35
C GLN A 8 -25.32 -1.93 11.95
N ALA A 9 -24.32 -2.20 11.12
CA ALA A 9 -23.03 -2.72 11.53
C ALA A 9 -21.91 -2.13 10.68
N SER A 10 -20.75 -1.90 11.29
CA SER A 10 -19.52 -1.45 10.63
C SER A 10 -18.32 -2.14 11.25
N GLY A 11 -17.22 -2.30 10.48
CA GLY A 11 -15.99 -2.96 10.91
C GLY A 11 -15.46 -2.35 12.21
N PHE A 12 -15.42 -3.15 13.28
CA PHE A 12 -15.05 -2.74 14.64
C PHE A 12 -15.80 -1.51 15.17
N GLY A 13 -17.01 -1.24 14.66
CA GLY A 13 -17.80 -0.06 15.05
C GLY A 13 -17.32 1.26 14.46
N ILE A 14 -16.41 1.23 13.48
CA ILE A 14 -15.83 2.42 12.85
C ILE A 14 -16.49 2.63 11.48
N GLY A 15 -16.93 3.86 11.20
CA GLY A 15 -17.55 4.21 9.92
C GLY A 15 -19.07 4.14 9.92
N GLY A 16 -19.68 4.28 8.73
CA GLY A 16 -21.12 4.45 8.53
C GLY A 16 -21.85 3.22 8.00
N GLY A 17 -21.27 2.01 8.13
CA GLY A 17 -21.90 0.76 7.69
C GLY A 17 -20.94 -0.19 6.98
N SER A 18 -21.46 -1.34 6.64
CA SER A 18 -20.74 -2.43 5.96
C SER A 18 -21.58 -2.98 4.81
N VAL A 19 -21.02 -3.95 4.07
CA VAL A 19 -21.82 -4.79 3.17
C VAL A 19 -22.09 -6.13 3.82
N PHE A 20 -23.25 -6.70 3.61
CA PHE A 20 -23.59 -8.00 4.14
C PHE A 20 -24.39 -8.84 3.16
N PHE A 21 -24.30 -10.15 3.35
CA PHE A 21 -25.14 -11.11 2.64
C PHE A 21 -26.11 -11.77 3.63
N ASN A 22 -27.42 -11.70 3.34
CA ASN A 22 -28.46 -12.19 4.23
C ASN A 22 -28.76 -13.68 3.97
N ASN A 23 -27.92 -14.57 4.51
CA ASN A 23 -28.16 -16.02 4.45
C ASN A 23 -29.30 -16.46 5.36
N PHE A 24 -29.54 -15.74 6.48
CA PHE A 24 -30.52 -16.14 7.49
C PHE A 24 -31.95 -16.16 6.98
N ASN A 25 -32.35 -15.13 6.25
CA ASN A 25 -33.75 -15.00 5.78
C ASN A 25 -34.00 -15.73 4.46
N TYR A 26 -32.96 -16.20 3.80
CA TYR A 26 -33.07 -16.81 2.49
C TYR A 26 -32.62 -18.25 2.49
N ASN A 27 -33.47 -19.13 1.97
CA ASN A 27 -33.21 -20.57 1.86
C ASN A 27 -32.25 -20.84 0.68
N LEU A 28 -30.95 -20.55 0.89
CA LEU A 28 -29.94 -20.54 -0.15
C LEU A 28 -28.97 -21.72 0.02
N ASN A 29 -29.32 -22.87 -0.56
CA ASN A 29 -28.41 -24.01 -0.62
C ASN A 29 -27.68 -24.07 -1.96
N GLY A 30 -26.34 -23.96 -1.93
CA GLY A 30 -25.49 -23.98 -3.12
C GLY A 30 -25.55 -22.70 -3.96
N GLN A 31 -26.30 -21.69 -3.55
CA GLN A 31 -26.37 -20.39 -4.23
C GLN A 31 -25.10 -19.60 -3.99
N ARG A 32 -24.65 -18.87 -5.02
CA ARG A 32 -23.46 -18.03 -4.99
C ARG A 32 -23.80 -16.66 -5.49
N ASP A 33 -23.31 -15.63 -4.80
CA ASP A 33 -23.37 -14.27 -5.25
C ASP A 33 -22.05 -13.55 -5.05
N GLN A 34 -21.74 -12.58 -5.92
CA GLN A 34 -20.43 -11.95 -6.02
C GLN A 34 -20.51 -10.46 -5.75
N LEU A 35 -19.71 -9.98 -4.80
CA LEU A 35 -19.36 -8.57 -4.65
C LEU A 35 -18.04 -8.32 -5.35
N ARG A 36 -18.04 -7.54 -6.43
CA ARG A 36 -16.83 -7.20 -7.20
C ARG A 36 -16.36 -5.79 -6.85
N THR A 37 -15.03 -5.64 -6.75
CA THR A 37 -14.42 -4.33 -6.55
C THR A 37 -14.13 -3.65 -7.88
N PHE A 38 -13.78 -2.36 -7.82
CA PHE A 38 -13.07 -1.69 -8.90
C PHE A 38 -11.64 -2.23 -9.04
N ARG A 39 -10.93 -1.77 -10.07
CA ARG A 39 -9.56 -2.17 -10.36
C ARG A 39 -8.57 -1.47 -9.41
N TYR A 40 -7.64 -2.24 -8.85
CA TYR A 40 -6.48 -1.77 -8.10
C TYR A 40 -5.22 -1.95 -8.93
N ASN A 41 -4.34 -0.95 -8.93
CA ASN A 41 -3.00 -1.08 -9.51
C ASN A 41 -2.01 -1.49 -8.41
N LEU A 42 -1.31 -2.62 -8.61
CA LEU A 42 -0.32 -3.15 -7.67
C LEU A 42 1.09 -2.77 -8.10
N SER A 43 1.37 -1.49 -8.27
CA SER A 43 2.71 -0.98 -8.56
C SER A 43 3.27 -0.17 -7.40
N GLY A 44 4.59 -0.07 -7.30
CA GLY A 44 5.27 0.79 -6.32
C GLY A 44 5.59 0.15 -4.97
N TYR A 45 5.18 -1.10 -4.73
CA TYR A 45 5.50 -1.81 -3.49
C TYR A 45 6.18 -3.16 -3.78
N ALA A 46 6.98 -3.64 -2.82
CA ALA A 46 7.66 -4.93 -2.91
C ALA A 46 6.75 -6.09 -2.53
N ASN A 47 5.83 -5.87 -1.61
CA ASN A 47 4.88 -6.86 -1.13
C ASN A 47 3.49 -6.27 -1.05
N TYR A 48 2.47 -7.13 -1.22
CA TYR A 48 1.08 -6.73 -1.17
C TYR A 48 0.25 -7.68 -0.34
N TRP A 49 -0.60 -7.13 0.52
CA TRP A 49 -1.60 -7.87 1.28
C TRP A 49 -2.99 -7.30 1.03
N LEU A 50 -3.90 -8.16 0.63
CA LEU A 50 -5.33 -7.88 0.77
C LEU A 50 -5.70 -8.03 2.24
N LYS A 51 -6.35 -7.02 2.82
CA LYS A 51 -6.95 -7.07 4.15
C LYS A 51 -8.40 -6.66 4.07
N PHE A 52 -9.25 -7.32 4.84
CA PHE A 52 -10.66 -6.96 4.98
C PHE A 52 -11.15 -7.40 6.35
N ASP A 53 -12.16 -6.69 6.85
CA ASP A 53 -12.81 -7.04 8.10
C ASP A 53 -14.02 -7.90 7.79
N VAL A 54 -14.20 -8.98 8.55
CA VAL A 54 -15.28 -9.95 8.38
C VAL A 54 -15.93 -10.24 9.73
N ALA A 55 -17.26 -10.40 9.72
CA ALA A 55 -18.01 -10.90 10.84
C ALA A 55 -19.02 -11.95 10.37
N HIS A 56 -19.07 -13.08 11.06
CA HIS A 56 -19.99 -14.18 10.78
C HIS A 56 -20.27 -14.96 12.07
N GLN A 57 -21.49 -15.46 12.18
CA GLN A 57 -21.92 -16.34 13.23
C GLN A 57 -22.56 -17.60 12.62
N LEU A 58 -22.17 -18.77 13.09
CA LEU A 58 -22.85 -19.99 12.66
C LEU A 58 -24.32 -19.99 13.09
N TYR A 59 -25.21 -20.38 12.19
CA TYR A 59 -26.57 -20.72 12.57
C TYR A 59 -26.58 -22.01 13.40
N SER A 60 -25.97 -23.06 12.86
CA SER A 60 -25.75 -24.34 13.56
C SER A 60 -24.54 -25.07 12.94
N PRO A 61 -24.04 -26.12 13.59
CA PRO A 61 -22.92 -26.92 13.05
C PRO A 61 -23.21 -27.61 11.72
N SER A 62 -24.50 -27.76 11.34
CA SER A 62 -24.93 -28.43 10.11
C SER A 62 -25.09 -27.46 8.91
N TYR A 63 -25.10 -26.16 9.15
CA TYR A 63 -25.34 -25.14 8.13
C TYR A 63 -24.13 -24.21 8.02
N LEU A 64 -23.26 -24.55 7.06
CA LEU A 64 -21.91 -23.98 6.96
C LEU A 64 -21.78 -23.10 5.71
N ASP A 65 -22.30 -21.88 5.76
CA ASP A 65 -21.99 -20.90 4.73
C ASP A 65 -20.50 -20.70 4.63
N SER A 66 -20.01 -20.30 3.46
CA SER A 66 -18.59 -20.00 3.29
C SER A 66 -18.39 -18.72 2.50
N LEU A 67 -17.25 -18.09 2.76
CA LEU A 67 -16.76 -16.93 2.02
C LEU A 67 -15.51 -17.34 1.24
N SER A 68 -15.50 -17.04 -0.05
CA SER A 68 -14.28 -17.09 -0.85
C SER A 68 -13.94 -15.72 -1.45
N VAL A 69 -12.66 -15.48 -1.69
CA VAL A 69 -12.19 -14.31 -2.42
C VAL A 69 -11.41 -14.78 -3.63
N GLY A 70 -11.82 -14.29 -4.79
CA GLY A 70 -11.12 -14.45 -6.06
C GLY A 70 -10.39 -13.17 -6.44
N LEU A 71 -9.25 -13.32 -7.11
CA LEU A 71 -8.48 -12.24 -7.69
C LEU A 71 -8.36 -12.46 -9.19
N SER A 72 -8.63 -11.41 -9.96
CA SER A 72 -8.51 -11.36 -11.42
C SER A 72 -7.44 -10.37 -11.82
N SER A 73 -6.55 -10.76 -12.73
CA SER A 73 -5.59 -9.87 -13.40
C SER A 73 -5.93 -9.63 -14.89
N ASN A 74 -7.14 -10.03 -15.32
CA ASN A 74 -7.61 -9.88 -16.69
C ASN A 74 -8.98 -9.17 -16.77
N CYS A 75 -9.13 -8.09 -16.00
CA CYS A 75 -10.34 -7.25 -15.99
C CYS A 75 -11.63 -8.02 -15.64
N GLY A 76 -11.54 -9.00 -14.73
CA GLY A 76 -12.70 -9.74 -14.22
C GLY A 76 -13.23 -10.84 -15.15
N GLN A 77 -12.48 -11.23 -16.19
CA GLN A 77 -12.87 -12.34 -17.07
C GLN A 77 -12.75 -13.68 -16.35
N THR A 78 -11.67 -13.88 -15.61
CA THR A 78 -11.46 -15.05 -14.75
C THR A 78 -10.96 -14.64 -13.40
N TYR A 79 -11.25 -15.44 -12.36
CA TYR A 79 -10.84 -15.21 -10.99
C TYR A 79 -10.11 -16.43 -10.44
N ASN A 80 -8.89 -16.25 -9.95
CA ASN A 80 -8.17 -17.24 -9.17
C ASN A 80 -8.58 -17.11 -7.70
N THR A 81 -9.00 -18.20 -7.08
CA THR A 81 -9.35 -18.21 -5.66
C THR A 81 -8.09 -18.05 -4.80
N ILE A 82 -8.05 -16.99 -4.00
CA ILE A 82 -6.92 -16.66 -3.12
C ILE A 82 -7.24 -16.84 -1.63
N TYR A 83 -8.53 -17.03 -1.30
CA TYR A 83 -9.00 -17.20 0.08
C TYR A 83 -10.29 -18.01 0.06
N VAL A 84 -10.40 -18.96 0.99
CA VAL A 84 -11.65 -19.69 1.29
C VAL A 84 -11.71 -19.97 2.78
N LYS A 85 -12.82 -19.60 3.42
CA LYS A 85 -13.14 -20.05 4.78
C LYS A 85 -14.57 -20.58 4.84
N PRO A 86 -14.76 -21.84 5.22
CA PRO A 86 -16.07 -22.40 5.52
C PRO A 86 -16.51 -21.98 6.93
N GLY A 87 -17.80 -22.18 7.23
CA GLY A 87 -18.50 -21.68 8.40
C GLY A 87 -17.73 -21.71 9.72
N THR A 88 -17.16 -22.83 10.12
CA THR A 88 -16.45 -22.94 11.41
C THR A 88 -15.18 -22.08 11.48
N THR A 89 -14.45 -21.95 10.39
CA THR A 89 -13.24 -21.11 10.33
C THR A 89 -13.56 -19.66 9.94
N LEU A 90 -14.70 -19.43 9.27
CA LEU A 90 -15.20 -18.10 8.98
C LEU A 90 -15.79 -17.43 10.22
N ALA A 91 -16.49 -18.20 11.08
CA ALA A 91 -17.17 -17.69 12.26
C ALA A 91 -16.22 -16.86 13.14
N THR A 92 -16.71 -15.72 13.59
CA THR A 92 -16.03 -14.78 14.49
C THR A 92 -16.57 -14.88 15.92
N VAL A 93 -17.76 -15.46 16.07
CA VAL A 93 -18.43 -15.71 17.35
C VAL A 93 -19.12 -17.08 17.34
N PRO A 94 -19.37 -17.67 18.53
CA PRO A 94 -20.15 -18.92 18.65
C PRO A 94 -21.56 -18.77 18.05
N GLY A 95 -22.08 -19.87 17.52
CA GLY A 95 -23.43 -19.95 16.99
C GLY A 95 -24.51 -19.88 18.08
N ASN A 96 -25.68 -19.28 17.77
CA ASN A 96 -26.83 -19.22 18.68
C ASN A 96 -28.19 -19.45 17.97
N GLY A 97 -28.19 -19.74 16.67
CA GLY A 97 -29.40 -19.99 15.90
C GLY A 97 -30.29 -18.77 15.61
N GLY A 98 -29.86 -17.56 15.98
CA GLY A 98 -30.58 -16.30 15.75
C GLY A 98 -30.03 -15.49 14.58
N PHE A 99 -30.79 -14.50 14.14
CA PHE A 99 -30.34 -13.51 13.15
C PHE A 99 -29.11 -12.76 13.69
N PHE A 100 -28.00 -12.80 12.95
CA PHE A 100 -26.76 -12.18 13.36
C PHE A 100 -26.61 -10.76 12.80
N THR A 101 -26.40 -9.81 13.72
CA THR A 101 -25.91 -8.45 13.42
C THR A 101 -24.71 -8.22 14.34
N PRO A 102 -23.48 -8.02 13.81
CA PRO A 102 -22.28 -7.94 14.63
C PRO A 102 -22.21 -6.63 15.43
N THR A 103 -21.76 -6.75 16.69
CA THR A 103 -21.28 -5.62 17.49
C THR A 103 -19.82 -5.31 17.14
N ALA A 104 -19.28 -4.19 17.63
CA ALA A 104 -17.90 -3.77 17.35
C ALA A 104 -16.82 -4.82 17.71
N SER A 105 -17.02 -5.62 18.76
CA SER A 105 -16.08 -6.63 19.22
C SER A 105 -16.14 -7.98 18.47
N GLN A 106 -17.09 -8.13 17.55
CA GLN A 106 -17.37 -9.40 16.87
C GLN A 106 -16.80 -9.48 15.46
N TRP A 107 -15.91 -8.55 15.11
CA TRP A 107 -15.21 -8.52 13.84
C TRP A 107 -13.81 -9.11 13.94
N ARG A 108 -13.31 -9.61 12.82
CA ARG A 108 -11.94 -10.05 12.64
C ARG A 108 -11.38 -9.49 11.35
N THR A 109 -10.13 -9.03 11.35
CA THR A 109 -9.42 -8.71 10.12
C THR A 109 -8.76 -9.97 9.56
N ASP A 110 -9.11 -10.35 8.36
CA ASP A 110 -8.42 -11.39 7.61
C ASP A 110 -7.43 -10.77 6.61
N SER A 111 -6.32 -11.46 6.36
CA SER A 111 -5.23 -11.00 5.51
C SER A 111 -4.79 -12.11 4.56
N VAL A 112 -4.55 -11.77 3.30
CA VAL A 112 -4.10 -12.67 2.23
C VAL A 112 -2.90 -12.05 1.55
N ASP A 113 -1.79 -12.79 1.42
CA ASP A 113 -0.65 -12.38 0.62
C ASP A 113 -1.00 -12.45 -0.87
N ILE A 114 -0.90 -11.34 -1.56
CA ILE A 114 -1.13 -11.20 -3.01
C ILE A 114 0.10 -10.66 -3.72
N THR A 115 1.28 -10.78 -3.13
CA THR A 115 2.57 -10.32 -3.68
C THR A 115 2.86 -10.89 -5.05
N GLY A 116 2.42 -12.13 -5.34
CA GLY A 116 2.57 -12.73 -6.67
C GLY A 116 1.89 -11.98 -7.82
N TYR A 117 1.06 -10.99 -7.51
CA TYR A 117 0.40 -10.10 -8.48
C TYR A 117 1.02 -8.70 -8.55
N ALA A 118 2.17 -8.49 -7.92
CA ALA A 118 2.88 -7.20 -7.97
C ALA A 118 3.11 -6.75 -9.42
N GLY A 119 2.95 -5.46 -9.68
CA GLY A 119 3.07 -4.86 -11.01
C GLY A 119 1.85 -5.05 -11.93
N GLN A 120 0.79 -5.71 -11.46
CA GLN A 120 -0.42 -5.96 -12.25
C GLN A 120 -1.59 -5.08 -11.78
N ASP A 121 -2.56 -4.89 -12.67
CA ASP A 121 -3.88 -4.39 -12.31
C ASP A 121 -4.77 -5.55 -11.91
N VAL A 122 -5.41 -5.47 -10.75
CA VAL A 122 -6.23 -6.56 -10.23
C VAL A 122 -7.63 -6.11 -9.85
N MET A 123 -8.59 -7.04 -9.90
CA MET A 123 -9.94 -6.90 -9.36
C MET A 123 -10.20 -8.03 -8.38
N LEU A 124 -10.95 -7.73 -7.31
CA LEU A 124 -11.33 -8.71 -6.31
C LEU A 124 -12.81 -9.08 -6.46
N SER A 125 -13.13 -10.32 -6.12
CA SER A 125 -14.49 -10.84 -6.07
C SER A 125 -14.69 -11.58 -4.76
N PHE A 126 -15.55 -11.05 -3.87
CA PHE A 126 -16.00 -11.71 -2.65
C PHE A 126 -17.25 -12.52 -2.97
N VAL A 127 -17.21 -13.81 -2.75
CA VAL A 127 -18.29 -14.73 -3.11
C VAL A 127 -18.86 -15.38 -1.86
N ASN A 128 -20.13 -15.13 -1.61
CA ASN A 128 -20.92 -15.89 -0.64
C ASN A 128 -21.29 -17.26 -1.25
N HIS A 129 -21.18 -18.31 -0.44
CA HIS A 129 -21.68 -19.64 -0.76
C HIS A 129 -22.68 -20.01 0.33
N GLY A 130 -23.96 -19.88 0.02
CA GLY A 130 -25.04 -20.15 0.96
C GLY A 130 -25.24 -21.63 1.23
N HIS A 131 -25.43 -21.97 2.51
CA HIS A 131 -25.78 -23.32 2.97
C HIS A 131 -26.71 -23.28 4.19
N TYR A 132 -27.80 -22.52 4.07
CA TYR A 132 -28.84 -22.31 5.11
C TYR A 132 -28.33 -21.76 6.43
N GLY A 133 -27.26 -21.01 6.44
CA GLY A 133 -26.61 -20.56 7.66
C GLY A 133 -27.03 -19.16 8.10
N ASN A 134 -26.06 -18.29 8.35
CA ASN A 134 -26.28 -16.97 8.90
C ASN A 134 -25.55 -15.88 8.09
N ASN A 135 -25.81 -14.64 8.42
CA ASN A 135 -25.30 -13.48 7.68
C ASN A 135 -23.79 -13.39 7.70
N ILE A 136 -23.22 -13.00 6.57
CA ILE A 136 -21.80 -12.68 6.43
C ILE A 136 -21.69 -11.18 6.20
N TYR A 137 -20.85 -10.50 6.99
CA TYR A 137 -20.57 -9.07 6.88
C TYR A 137 -19.12 -8.86 6.45
N ILE A 138 -18.88 -7.89 5.58
CA ILE A 138 -17.55 -7.49 5.11
C ILE A 138 -17.45 -5.98 5.16
N ASP A 139 -16.28 -5.48 5.61
CA ASP A 139 -15.97 -4.05 5.64
C ASP A 139 -14.47 -3.82 5.45
N ASN A 140 -14.10 -2.54 5.30
CA ASN A 140 -12.70 -2.09 5.28
C ASN A 140 -11.80 -2.88 4.31
N ILE A 141 -12.32 -3.20 3.11
CA ILE A 141 -11.52 -3.86 2.06
C ILE A 141 -10.41 -2.91 1.63
N ARG A 142 -9.15 -3.34 1.85
CA ARG A 142 -7.97 -2.53 1.55
C ARG A 142 -6.81 -3.39 1.07
N ILE A 143 -5.98 -2.83 0.20
CA ILE A 143 -4.70 -3.40 -0.16
C ILE A 143 -3.61 -2.56 0.52
N SER A 144 -2.69 -3.22 1.20
CA SER A 144 -1.52 -2.62 1.82
C SER A 144 -0.25 -3.26 1.28
N GLY A 145 0.83 -2.50 1.23
CA GLY A 145 2.12 -3.01 0.77
C GLY A 145 3.27 -2.34 1.50
N LEU A 146 4.45 -2.94 1.40
CA LEU A 146 5.71 -2.30 1.77
C LEU A 146 6.27 -1.61 0.53
N ASN A 147 6.77 -0.39 0.68
CA ASN A 147 7.39 0.33 -0.43
C ASN A 147 8.49 -0.52 -1.08
N ALA A 148 8.53 -0.54 -2.41
CA ALA A 148 9.60 -1.19 -3.16
C ALA A 148 10.93 -0.45 -3.05
N PHE A 149 10.87 0.80 -2.60
CA PHE A 149 12.01 1.70 -2.53
C PHE A 149 12.11 2.36 -1.16
N VAL A 150 13.34 2.74 -0.82
CA VAL A 150 13.61 3.75 0.20
C VAL A 150 13.76 5.09 -0.52
N THR A 151 12.92 6.04 -0.17
CA THR A 151 12.90 7.37 -0.79
C THR A 151 13.74 8.34 0.03
N LEU A 152 14.69 9.01 -0.63
CA LEU A 152 15.44 10.14 -0.06
C LEU A 152 14.91 11.45 -0.65
N ASN A 153 14.31 12.28 0.18
CA ASN A 153 14.03 13.68 -0.14
C ASN A 153 15.22 14.52 0.31
N LEU A 154 15.96 15.04 -0.67
CA LEU A 154 17.16 15.83 -0.43
C LEU A 154 16.89 17.29 -0.78
N LYS A 155 17.34 18.19 0.11
CA LYS A 155 17.45 19.61 -0.20
C LYS A 155 18.92 20.02 -0.22
N VAL A 156 19.35 20.58 -1.34
CA VAL A 156 20.72 21.07 -1.54
C VAL A 156 20.71 22.25 -2.51
N LEU A 157 21.61 23.19 -2.31
CA LEU A 157 21.78 24.36 -3.19
C LEU A 157 23.12 24.26 -3.92
N LEU A 158 23.09 24.37 -5.25
CA LEU A 158 24.25 24.42 -6.10
C LEU A 158 24.75 25.86 -6.17
N GLU A 159 25.92 26.14 -5.55
CA GLU A 159 26.45 27.50 -5.45
C GLU A 159 26.50 28.24 -6.79
N GLY A 160 26.95 27.55 -7.86
CA GLY A 160 27.05 28.15 -9.19
C GLY A 160 25.70 28.53 -9.85
N PHE A 161 24.58 28.07 -9.29
CA PHE A 161 23.24 28.42 -9.79
C PHE A 161 22.44 29.27 -8.78
N TYR A 162 22.94 29.43 -7.57
CA TYR A 162 22.24 30.13 -6.52
C TYR A 162 22.22 31.64 -6.77
N ASN A 163 21.01 32.20 -6.76
CA ASN A 163 20.78 33.64 -6.91
C ASN A 163 20.44 34.26 -5.55
N THR A 164 21.35 35.05 -5.04
CA THR A 164 21.22 35.70 -3.72
C THR A 164 20.08 36.72 -3.66
N SER A 165 19.66 37.27 -4.79
CA SER A 165 18.57 38.26 -4.86
C SER A 165 17.19 37.59 -4.71
N SER A 166 17.02 36.38 -5.24
CA SER A 166 15.76 35.63 -5.19
C SER A 166 15.76 34.54 -4.09
N ASN A 167 16.91 34.24 -3.49
CA ASN A 167 17.13 33.14 -2.55
C ASN A 167 16.76 31.74 -3.09
N VAL A 168 16.84 31.55 -4.41
CA VAL A 168 16.63 30.28 -5.09
C VAL A 168 17.68 30.11 -6.18
N MET A 169 17.78 28.89 -6.74
CA MET A 169 18.65 28.64 -7.89
C MET A 169 17.97 29.07 -9.20
N ASN A 170 18.77 29.42 -10.18
CA ASN A 170 18.29 29.70 -11.53
C ASN A 170 17.81 28.41 -12.21
N ALA A 171 16.77 28.51 -13.03
CA ALA A 171 16.38 27.45 -13.96
C ALA A 171 17.37 27.38 -15.10
N VAL A 172 17.95 26.22 -15.36
CA VAL A 172 19.03 26.06 -16.37
C VAL A 172 18.68 25.01 -17.42
N ALA A 173 18.07 23.90 -17.02
CA ALA A 173 17.76 22.81 -17.94
C ALA A 173 16.73 23.21 -19.00
N ASP A 174 15.67 23.91 -18.59
CA ASP A 174 14.64 24.47 -19.48
C ASP A 174 14.01 25.71 -18.82
N PRO A 175 14.65 26.87 -18.97
CA PRO A 175 14.17 28.11 -18.32
C PRO A 175 12.80 28.60 -18.79
N THR A 176 12.37 28.19 -19.98
CA THR A 176 11.10 28.62 -20.57
C THR A 176 9.96 27.64 -20.39
N GLY A 177 10.22 26.34 -20.54
CA GLY A 177 9.20 25.29 -20.41
C GLY A 177 9.05 24.75 -18.99
N ALA A 178 10.13 24.82 -18.19
CA ALA A 178 10.14 24.32 -16.81
C ALA A 178 10.88 25.27 -15.84
N PRO A 179 10.38 26.51 -15.63
CA PRO A 179 11.08 27.55 -14.87
C PRO A 179 11.27 27.21 -13.37
N GLY A 180 10.62 26.16 -12.87
CA GLY A 180 10.80 25.67 -11.50
C GLY A 180 11.90 24.63 -11.32
N LEU A 181 12.59 24.22 -12.43
CA LEU A 181 13.62 23.17 -12.41
C LEU A 181 15.00 23.76 -12.75
N THR A 182 16.03 23.33 -12.00
CA THR A 182 17.40 23.81 -12.19
C THR A 182 18.18 22.92 -13.15
N ASP A 183 18.54 21.72 -12.71
CA ASP A 183 19.33 20.76 -13.51
C ASP A 183 19.21 19.35 -12.92
N THR A 184 19.83 18.37 -13.58
CA THR A 184 19.90 16.98 -13.06
C THR A 184 21.10 16.83 -12.14
N ILE A 185 20.89 16.21 -10.99
CA ILE A 185 21.96 15.84 -10.06
C ILE A 185 21.98 14.33 -9.86
N THR A 186 23.16 13.80 -9.52
CA THR A 186 23.37 12.41 -9.18
C THR A 186 23.62 12.31 -7.68
N VAL A 187 22.92 11.40 -7.02
CA VAL A 187 23.15 11.07 -5.62
C VAL A 187 23.54 9.60 -5.51
N SER A 188 24.62 9.34 -4.79
CA SER A 188 25.10 8.00 -4.51
C SER A 188 25.13 7.74 -3.00
N LEU A 189 24.94 6.49 -2.62
CA LEU A 189 25.12 6.01 -1.25
C LEU A 189 26.44 5.24 -1.17
N ALA A 190 27.32 5.67 -0.26
CA ALA A 190 28.63 5.05 -0.04
C ALA A 190 28.66 4.33 1.30
N ASN A 191 29.40 3.22 1.36
CA ASN A 191 29.64 2.47 2.60
C ASN A 191 30.31 3.36 3.66
N THR A 192 30.06 3.04 4.94
CA THR A 192 30.60 3.77 6.08
C THR A 192 32.04 3.40 6.42
N THR A 193 32.59 2.35 5.82
CA THR A 193 33.94 1.83 6.04
C THR A 193 34.78 1.94 4.79
N ALA A 194 36.08 2.17 4.96
CA ALA A 194 37.04 2.20 3.84
C ALA A 194 36.98 0.89 3.01
N PRO A 195 37.03 0.99 1.68
CA PRO A 195 37.38 2.15 0.85
C PRO A 195 36.20 3.10 0.52
N TYR A 196 35.10 3.10 1.30
CA TYR A 196 33.91 3.93 1.10
C TYR A 196 33.25 3.75 -0.27
N SER A 197 33.16 2.50 -0.69
CA SER A 197 32.63 2.14 -2.02
C SER A 197 31.20 2.62 -2.20
N ILE A 198 30.91 3.17 -3.38
CA ILE A 198 29.53 3.47 -3.81
C ILE A 198 28.79 2.14 -4.00
N VAL A 199 27.61 2.03 -3.38
CA VAL A 199 26.76 0.82 -3.45
C VAL A 199 25.47 1.05 -4.22
N TYR A 200 24.93 2.27 -4.21
CA TYR A 200 23.72 2.64 -4.94
C TYR A 200 23.87 4.05 -5.51
N THR A 201 23.22 4.29 -6.64
CA THR A 201 23.21 5.60 -7.32
C THR A 201 21.85 5.82 -7.95
N ASP A 202 21.34 7.04 -7.86
CA ASP A 202 20.15 7.50 -8.55
C ASP A 202 20.32 8.95 -9.02
N GLN A 203 19.50 9.37 -9.99
CA GLN A 203 19.52 10.69 -10.58
C GLN A 203 18.14 11.33 -10.53
N ALA A 204 18.10 12.62 -10.24
CA ALA A 204 16.86 13.37 -10.24
C ALA A 204 17.10 14.82 -10.70
N VAL A 205 16.05 15.44 -11.23
CA VAL A 205 16.04 16.87 -11.51
C VAL A 205 15.79 17.63 -10.20
N ILE A 206 16.67 18.58 -9.90
CA ILE A 206 16.54 19.44 -8.72
C ILE A 206 15.71 20.67 -9.05
N THR A 207 14.79 21.04 -8.17
CA THR A 207 14.00 22.26 -8.29
C THR A 207 14.85 23.50 -8.02
N THR A 208 14.38 24.67 -8.44
CA THR A 208 15.02 25.96 -8.11
C THR A 208 15.07 26.20 -6.60
N GLY A 209 14.15 25.62 -5.81
CA GLY A 209 14.18 25.64 -4.35
C GLY A 209 15.15 24.66 -3.70
N GLY A 210 15.89 23.86 -4.50
CA GLY A 210 16.89 22.93 -4.02
C GLY A 210 16.36 21.54 -3.67
N ASN A 211 15.11 21.20 -3.98
CA ASN A 211 14.51 19.91 -3.61
C ASN A 211 14.62 18.89 -4.76
N ALA A 212 15.01 17.67 -4.42
CA ALA A 212 15.00 16.52 -5.32
C ALA A 212 14.65 15.25 -4.55
N THR A 213 14.07 14.26 -5.25
CA THR A 213 13.67 12.97 -4.67
C THR A 213 14.38 11.85 -5.40
N PHE A 214 14.98 10.94 -4.62
CA PHE A 214 15.73 9.79 -5.10
C PHE A 214 15.12 8.51 -4.53
N ASN A 215 15.16 7.42 -5.31
CA ASN A 215 14.64 6.13 -4.91
C ASN A 215 15.75 5.08 -4.95
N PHE A 216 16.01 4.45 -3.82
CA PHE A 216 16.99 3.39 -3.66
C PHE A 216 16.30 2.06 -3.38
N PRO A 217 16.94 0.91 -3.70
CA PRO A 217 16.37 -0.40 -3.38
C PRO A 217 16.04 -0.55 -1.89
N LEU A 218 15.02 -1.36 -1.57
CA LEU A 218 14.60 -1.61 -0.19
C LEU A 218 15.72 -2.14 0.71
N ALA A 219 16.76 -2.75 0.13
CA ALA A 219 17.97 -3.20 0.84
C ALA A 219 18.73 -2.06 1.56
N VAL A 220 18.46 -0.79 1.22
CA VAL A 220 18.97 0.40 1.92
C VAL A 220 18.36 0.58 3.30
N LEU A 221 17.14 0.06 3.51
CA LEU A 221 16.42 0.21 4.79
C LEU A 221 17.20 -0.42 5.94
N ASN A 222 17.27 0.30 7.06
CA ASN A 222 18.08 0.00 8.25
C ASN A 222 19.60 0.03 8.04
N GLY A 223 20.08 0.42 6.84
CA GLY A 223 21.48 0.67 6.57
C GLY A 223 21.90 2.11 6.88
N SER A 224 23.21 2.31 7.09
CA SER A 224 23.83 3.64 7.24
C SER A 224 24.79 3.88 6.08
N TYR A 225 24.71 5.05 5.45
CA TYR A 225 25.50 5.40 4.28
C TYR A 225 25.92 6.86 4.33
N TYR A 226 27.08 7.17 3.75
CA TYR A 226 27.36 8.54 3.35
C TYR A 226 26.54 8.87 2.11
N ILE A 227 25.96 10.06 2.06
CA ILE A 227 25.35 10.61 0.85
C ILE A 227 26.40 11.34 0.08
N VAL A 228 26.63 10.94 -1.15
CA VAL A 228 27.57 11.55 -2.10
C VAL A 228 26.76 12.21 -3.20
N PHE A 229 26.93 13.49 -3.35
CA PHE A 229 26.18 14.26 -4.32
C PHE A 229 27.12 14.82 -5.39
N LYS A 230 26.73 14.68 -6.64
CA LYS A 230 27.50 15.09 -7.82
C LYS A 230 26.65 15.89 -8.78
N HIS A 231 27.25 16.92 -9.31
CA HIS A 231 26.71 17.68 -10.43
C HIS A 231 27.85 18.00 -11.40
N ARG A 232 27.55 18.10 -12.73
CA ARG A 232 28.54 18.32 -13.78
C ARG A 232 29.41 19.58 -13.59
N ASN A 233 28.87 20.60 -12.92
CA ASN A 233 29.52 21.90 -12.71
C ASN A 233 29.82 22.19 -11.23
N SER A 234 29.85 21.18 -10.36
CA SER A 234 30.21 21.34 -8.96
C SER A 234 31.20 20.27 -8.50
N LEU A 235 31.91 20.55 -7.43
CA LEU A 235 32.71 19.54 -6.76
C LEU A 235 31.81 18.44 -6.16
N GLU A 236 32.29 17.21 -6.18
CA GLU A 236 31.67 16.12 -5.46
C GLU A 236 31.64 16.44 -3.96
N THR A 237 30.47 16.33 -3.35
CA THR A 237 30.27 16.68 -1.96
C THR A 237 29.70 15.48 -1.20
N TRP A 238 30.20 15.25 0.01
CA TRP A 238 29.82 14.15 0.88
C TRP A 238 29.10 14.68 2.12
N SER A 239 28.12 13.92 2.62
CA SER A 239 27.56 14.21 3.94
C SER A 239 28.66 14.09 5.02
N LYS A 240 28.63 14.96 6.01
CA LYS A 240 29.65 15.00 7.10
C LYS A 240 29.70 13.70 7.90
N THR A 241 28.56 13.07 8.08
CA THR A 241 28.38 11.81 8.83
C THR A 241 27.50 10.85 8.04
N PRO A 242 27.62 9.53 8.29
CA PRO A 242 26.70 8.57 7.72
C PRO A 242 25.25 8.84 8.15
N ILE A 243 24.32 8.63 7.25
CA ILE A 243 22.89 8.79 7.45
C ILE A 243 22.25 7.41 7.62
N LEU A 244 21.51 7.20 8.71
CA LEU A 244 20.73 5.99 8.94
C LEU A 244 19.37 6.09 8.22
N PHE A 245 19.08 5.13 7.36
CA PHE A 245 17.81 4.99 6.66
C PHE A 245 16.84 4.08 7.43
N ASN A 246 16.37 4.51 8.58
CA ASN A 246 15.51 3.73 9.48
C ASN A 246 14.01 3.82 9.15
N THR A 247 13.65 4.50 8.08
CA THR A 247 12.27 4.66 7.59
C THR A 247 12.23 4.54 6.07
N PRO A 248 11.12 4.11 5.47
CA PRO A 248 10.97 4.05 4.01
C PRO A 248 11.11 5.40 3.30
N THR A 249 10.94 6.50 4.03
CA THR A 249 11.19 7.86 3.52
C THR A 249 12.11 8.60 4.47
N LYS A 250 13.20 9.16 3.94
CA LYS A 250 14.18 9.96 4.66
C LYS A 250 14.26 11.35 4.04
N SER A 251 14.20 12.39 4.87
CA SER A 251 14.38 13.78 4.42
C SER A 251 15.65 14.35 5.03
N ILE A 252 16.49 14.95 4.19
CA ILE A 252 17.79 15.55 4.57
C ILE A 252 17.88 16.94 3.94
N ASP A 253 18.24 17.92 4.74
CA ASP A 253 18.55 19.27 4.28
C ASP A 253 20.06 19.52 4.44
N LEU A 254 20.76 19.66 3.31
CA LEU A 254 22.19 20.01 3.25
C LEU A 254 22.41 21.47 2.81
N SER A 255 21.35 22.27 2.74
CA SER A 255 21.45 23.70 2.41
C SER A 255 21.74 24.62 3.62
N ILE A 256 21.76 24.03 4.83
CA ILE A 256 21.97 24.76 6.10
C ILE A 256 23.33 24.34 6.66
N TYR A 257 24.18 25.32 6.97
CA TYR A 257 25.44 25.20 7.70
C TYR A 257 25.28 25.77 9.10
#